data_8bb6171b0b1409329096c653226bcedd
#
_entry.id   8bb6171b0b1409329096c653226bcedd
#
_cell.length_a   1.000
_cell.length_b   1.000
_cell.length_c   1.000
_cell.angle_alpha   90.00
_cell.angle_beta   90.00
_cell.angle_gamma   90.00
#
_symmetry.space_group_name_H-M   'P 1'
#
loop_
_entity.id
_entity.type
_entity.pdbx_description
1 polymer ?
#
loop_
_entity_poly.entity_id
_entity_poly.type
_entity_poly.pdbx_seq_one_letter_code
_entity_poly.pdbx_strand_id
1 'polypeptide(L)'
;RADAETVADLRRFGKAISGVRRSNYRGERAEVVKQRLDRDRLKLLEHGDPALWVNEPAVLGGFGLHSDRVFFNEDTLRFFRVACLLNDAALLCDFRVRTPRATLWEIGGGWGGFAHYFKTLFPDATYLITAPPALLLLSATYLMTLFPDAQFRFFQPADPAAFMHDWDTIDFAFA
;
A
#
# COMPACT_ATOMS: atom_id res chain seq x y z
N ARG A 1 17.51 6.32 11.23
CA ARG A 1 16.14 5.82 11.08
C ARG A 1 15.19 6.91 11.57
N ALA A 2 14.12 7.20 10.82
CA ALA A 2 13.05 8.05 11.33
C ALA A 2 12.40 7.36 12.55
N ASP A 3 12.05 8.14 13.58
CA ASP A 3 11.31 7.60 14.71
C ASP A 3 9.86 7.28 14.34
N ALA A 4 9.20 6.46 15.15
CA ALA A 4 7.83 6.00 14.88
C ALA A 4 6.81 7.16 14.82
N GLU A 5 7.04 8.25 15.54
CA GLU A 5 6.16 9.42 15.55
C GLU A 5 6.27 10.19 14.25
N THR A 6 7.49 10.44 13.77
CA THR A 6 7.75 11.07 12.46
C THR A 6 7.08 10.29 11.32
N VAL A 7 7.22 8.95 11.31
CA VAL A 7 6.58 8.11 10.28
C VAL A 7 5.06 8.16 10.39
N ALA A 8 4.52 8.17 11.61
CA ALA A 8 3.08 8.30 11.84
C ALA A 8 2.53 9.63 11.32
N ASP A 9 3.27 10.71 11.47
CA ASP A 9 2.87 12.05 10.98
C ASP A 9 2.97 12.14 9.47
N LEU A 10 4.04 11.63 8.87
CA LEU A 10 4.18 11.54 7.42
C LEU A 10 3.03 10.73 6.80
N ARG A 11 2.66 9.61 7.40
CA ARG A 11 1.54 8.78 6.94
C ARG A 11 0.20 9.51 7.04
N ARG A 12 -0.06 10.22 8.15
CA ARG A 12 -1.27 11.05 8.32
C ARG A 12 -1.35 12.15 7.25
N PHE A 13 -0.22 12.79 6.98
CA PHE A 13 -0.11 13.80 5.94
C PHE A 13 -0.38 13.21 4.54
N GLY A 14 0.23 12.09 4.20
CA GLY A 14 0.02 11.39 2.94
C GLY A 14 -1.45 10.98 2.73
N LYS A 15 -2.09 10.42 3.76
CA LYS A 15 -3.53 10.09 3.72
C LYS A 15 -4.41 11.33 3.58
N ALA A 16 -4.05 12.45 4.20
CA ALA A 16 -4.79 13.70 4.04
C ALA A 16 -4.74 14.23 2.60
N ILE A 17 -3.62 14.02 1.90
CA ILE A 17 -3.50 14.35 0.47
C ILE A 17 -4.42 13.45 -0.37
N SER A 18 -4.51 12.17 -0.05
CA SER A 18 -5.42 11.23 -0.74
C SER A 18 -6.91 11.45 -0.41
N GLY A 19 -7.23 12.36 0.52
CA GLY A 19 -8.58 12.66 0.97
C GLY A 19 -9.05 11.83 2.17
N VAL A 20 -8.27 10.85 2.63
CA VAL A 20 -8.60 10.01 3.78
C VAL A 20 -8.08 10.63 5.07
N ARG A 21 -8.95 11.30 5.81
CA ARG A 21 -8.58 12.08 7.00
C ARG A 21 -8.96 11.35 8.29
N ARG A 22 -8.04 11.31 9.24
CA ARG A 22 -8.28 10.73 10.58
C ARG A 22 -9.48 11.35 11.29
N SER A 23 -9.76 12.64 11.07
CA SER A 23 -10.92 13.33 11.64
C SER A 23 -12.27 12.73 11.21
N ASN A 24 -12.33 12.08 10.05
CA ASN A 24 -13.54 11.42 9.56
C ASN A 24 -13.94 10.20 10.41
N TYR A 25 -13.00 9.65 11.19
CA TYR A 25 -13.17 8.44 12.01
C TYR A 25 -13.33 8.76 13.50
N ARG A 26 -13.66 10.01 13.86
CA ARG A 26 -13.82 10.47 15.25
C ARG A 26 -15.08 11.31 15.42
N GLY A 27 -15.60 11.31 16.66
CA GLY A 27 -16.78 12.08 17.02
C GLY A 27 -18.06 11.63 16.32
N GLU A 28 -19.03 12.51 16.20
CA GLU A 28 -20.35 12.22 15.61
C GLU A 28 -20.30 11.74 14.15
N ARG A 29 -19.31 12.18 13.40
CA ARG A 29 -19.10 11.75 12.01
C ARG A 29 -18.65 10.30 11.87
N ALA A 30 -18.03 9.75 12.90
CA ALA A 30 -17.47 8.40 12.86
C ALA A 30 -18.54 7.35 12.61
N GLU A 31 -19.74 7.49 13.21
CA GLU A 31 -20.81 6.52 13.03
C GLU A 31 -21.37 6.54 11.60
N VAL A 32 -21.57 7.72 11.03
CA VAL A 32 -22.03 7.86 9.63
C VAL A 32 -20.99 7.29 8.65
N VAL A 33 -19.72 7.58 8.88
CA VAL A 33 -18.62 7.03 8.08
C VAL A 33 -18.56 5.52 8.23
N LYS A 34 -18.72 5.00 9.45
CA LYS A 34 -18.73 3.55 9.73
C LYS A 34 -19.84 2.84 8.95
N GLN A 35 -21.08 3.30 9.07
CA GLN A 35 -22.22 2.68 8.36
C GLN A 35 -22.03 2.68 6.85
N ARG A 36 -21.50 3.77 6.28
CA ARG A 36 -21.17 3.84 4.86
C ARG A 36 -20.11 2.83 4.47
N LEU A 37 -18.95 2.84 5.18
CA LEU A 37 -17.82 1.99 4.85
C LEU A 37 -18.08 0.51 5.10
N ASP A 38 -18.84 0.15 6.15
CA ASP A 38 -19.27 -1.24 6.37
C ASP A 38 -20.17 -1.74 5.23
N ARG A 39 -21.10 -0.90 4.76
CA ARG A 39 -21.94 -1.23 3.61
C ARG A 39 -21.10 -1.41 2.34
N ASP A 40 -20.15 -0.50 2.10
CA ASP A 40 -19.28 -0.55 0.92
C ASP A 40 -18.37 -1.79 0.98
N ARG A 41 -17.86 -2.13 2.17
CA ARG A 41 -17.07 -3.35 2.42
C ARG A 41 -17.89 -4.60 2.09
N LEU A 42 -19.09 -4.72 2.62
CA LEU A 42 -19.94 -5.88 2.37
C LEU A 42 -20.23 -6.07 0.88
N LYS A 43 -20.58 -4.99 0.17
CA LYS A 43 -20.78 -5.03 -1.28
C LYS A 43 -19.54 -5.47 -2.05
N LEU A 44 -18.36 -5.01 -1.64
CA LEU A 44 -17.12 -5.42 -2.28
C LEU A 44 -16.80 -6.90 -2.02
N LEU A 45 -17.10 -7.42 -0.82
CA LEU A 45 -16.89 -8.82 -0.46
C LEU A 45 -17.91 -9.77 -1.11
N GLU A 46 -19.10 -9.30 -1.50
CA GLU A 46 -20.09 -10.10 -2.24
C GLU A 46 -19.57 -10.53 -3.63
N HIS A 47 -18.69 -9.72 -4.24
CA HIS A 47 -18.22 -9.94 -5.61
C HIS A 47 -16.71 -10.14 -5.70
N GLY A 48 -15.97 -9.75 -4.67
CA GLY A 48 -14.51 -9.83 -4.62
C GLY A 48 -14.02 -11.12 -3.94
N ASP A 49 -12.79 -11.50 -4.22
CA ASP A 49 -12.13 -12.61 -3.54
C ASP A 49 -11.66 -12.19 -2.13
N PRO A 50 -12.24 -12.74 -1.03
CA PRO A 50 -11.84 -12.39 0.33
C PRO A 50 -10.36 -12.67 0.63
N ALA A 51 -9.71 -13.58 -0.12
CA ALA A 51 -8.28 -13.89 0.03
C ALA A 51 -7.39 -12.69 -0.37
N LEU A 52 -7.93 -11.73 -1.10
CA LEU A 52 -7.22 -10.49 -1.46
C LEU A 52 -7.37 -9.38 -0.42
N TRP A 53 -8.05 -9.63 0.71
CA TRP A 53 -8.21 -8.64 1.76
C TRP A 53 -6.94 -8.49 2.60
N VAL A 54 -6.47 -7.25 2.76
CA VAL A 54 -5.39 -6.87 3.67
C VAL A 54 -5.90 -5.80 4.63
N ASN A 55 -5.71 -6.01 5.93
CA ASN A 55 -6.08 -5.04 6.94
C ASN A 55 -5.21 -3.78 6.87
N GLU A 56 -5.78 -2.65 7.26
CA GLU A 56 -5.00 -1.45 7.57
C GLU A 56 -4.00 -1.78 8.68
N PRO A 57 -2.70 -1.48 8.53
CA PRO A 57 -1.74 -1.71 9.61
C PRO A 57 -2.04 -0.76 10.78
N ALA A 58 -2.24 -1.33 11.98
CA ALA A 58 -2.54 -0.57 13.20
C ALA A 58 -1.35 0.21 13.75
N VAL A 59 -0.15 -0.02 13.18
CA VAL A 59 1.11 0.62 13.58
C VAL A 59 1.37 1.92 12.81
N LEU A 60 2.32 2.71 13.26
CA LEU A 60 2.82 3.92 12.58
C LEU A 60 1.71 4.92 12.23
N GLY A 61 0.81 5.15 13.16
CA GLY A 61 -0.28 6.12 13.00
C GLY A 61 -1.44 5.64 12.13
N GLY A 62 -1.59 4.33 11.96
CA GLY A 62 -2.76 3.74 11.31
C GLY A 62 -4.06 4.19 11.96
N PHE A 63 -5.08 4.40 11.16
CA PHE A 63 -6.41 4.75 11.63
C PHE A 63 -7.49 4.16 10.71
N GLY A 64 -8.65 3.93 11.27
CA GLY A 64 -9.75 3.31 10.56
C GLY A 64 -10.85 2.89 11.52
N LEU A 65 -11.65 1.96 11.05
CA LEU A 65 -12.76 1.35 11.77
C LEU A 65 -12.43 -0.10 12.08
N HIS A 66 -12.91 -0.56 13.22
CA HIS A 66 -12.94 -1.98 13.55
C HIS A 66 -14.33 -2.56 13.28
N SER A 67 -14.41 -3.64 12.51
CA SER A 67 -15.62 -4.41 12.27
C SER A 67 -15.24 -5.87 12.05
N ASP A 68 -15.85 -6.81 12.80
CA ASP A 68 -15.66 -8.26 12.64
C ASP A 68 -14.20 -8.74 12.54
N ARG A 69 -13.32 -8.22 13.40
CA ARG A 69 -11.87 -8.51 13.42
C ARG A 69 -11.07 -7.90 12.27
N VAL A 70 -11.68 -7.11 11.39
CA VAL A 70 -10.98 -6.35 10.36
C VAL A 70 -10.75 -4.91 10.82
N PHE A 71 -9.59 -4.37 10.50
CA PHE A 71 -9.26 -2.96 10.68
C PHE A 71 -9.04 -2.33 9.32
N PHE A 72 -9.84 -1.33 8.97
CA PHE A 72 -9.88 -0.78 7.62
C PHE A 72 -10.30 0.69 7.59
N ASN A 73 -10.02 1.34 6.48
CA ASN A 73 -10.45 2.69 6.15
C ASN A 73 -10.80 2.80 4.66
N GLU A 74 -11.05 3.99 4.16
CA GLU A 74 -11.36 4.24 2.74
C GLU A 74 -10.26 3.76 1.79
N ASP A 75 -8.98 3.95 2.16
CA ASP A 75 -7.86 3.47 1.33
C ASP A 75 -7.83 1.94 1.27
N THR A 76 -8.07 1.26 2.39
CA THR A 76 -8.15 -0.21 2.42
C THR A 76 -9.21 -0.75 1.46
N LEU A 77 -10.41 -0.13 1.42
CA LEU A 77 -11.47 -0.51 0.49
C LEU A 77 -11.07 -0.25 -0.96
N ARG A 78 -10.42 0.89 -1.22
CA ARG A 78 -9.91 1.24 -2.55
C ARG A 78 -8.87 0.22 -3.02
N PHE A 79 -7.92 -0.16 -2.16
CA PHE A 79 -6.87 -1.12 -2.48
C PHE A 79 -7.45 -2.51 -2.72
N PHE A 80 -8.39 -2.96 -1.89
CA PHE A 80 -9.10 -4.22 -2.09
C PHE A 80 -9.81 -4.24 -3.45
N ARG A 81 -10.52 -3.17 -3.79
CA ARG A 81 -11.19 -3.05 -5.09
C ARG A 81 -10.21 -3.14 -6.26
N VAL A 82 -9.05 -2.47 -6.16
CA VAL A 82 -8.00 -2.54 -7.20
C VAL A 82 -7.47 -3.96 -7.30
N ALA A 83 -7.18 -4.63 -6.17
CA ALA A 83 -6.70 -6.01 -6.17
C ALA A 83 -7.72 -6.97 -6.82
N CYS A 84 -9.02 -6.82 -6.52
CA CYS A 84 -10.07 -7.61 -7.18
C CYS A 84 -10.12 -7.35 -8.69
N LEU A 85 -10.07 -6.10 -9.14
CA LEU A 85 -10.05 -5.78 -10.57
C LEU A 85 -8.83 -6.38 -11.29
N LEU A 86 -7.66 -6.33 -10.68
CA LEU A 86 -6.45 -6.97 -11.23
C LEU A 86 -6.60 -8.50 -11.28
N ASN A 87 -7.22 -9.09 -10.27
CA ASN A 87 -7.49 -10.53 -10.25
C ASN A 87 -8.49 -10.94 -11.33
N ASP A 88 -9.59 -10.21 -11.49
CA ASP A 88 -10.62 -10.48 -12.51
C ASP A 88 -10.07 -10.33 -13.92
N ALA A 89 -9.10 -9.44 -14.12
CA ALA A 89 -8.35 -9.28 -15.35
C ALA A 89 -7.23 -10.33 -15.55
N ALA A 90 -7.10 -11.31 -14.64
CA ALA A 90 -6.06 -12.34 -14.60
C ALA A 90 -4.61 -11.78 -14.52
N LEU A 91 -4.44 -10.51 -14.12
CA LEU A 91 -3.13 -9.86 -14.01
C LEU A 91 -2.34 -10.25 -12.76
N LEU A 92 -2.97 -10.97 -11.82
CA LEU A 92 -2.30 -11.44 -10.59
C LEU A 92 -1.71 -12.83 -10.70
N CYS A 93 -1.91 -13.54 -11.82
CA CYS A 93 -1.45 -14.92 -11.98
C CYS A 93 0.07 -15.03 -11.86
N ASP A 94 0.82 -14.13 -12.50
CA ASP A 94 2.28 -14.16 -12.51
C ASP A 94 2.89 -13.87 -11.14
N PHE A 95 2.18 -13.13 -10.26
CA PHE A 95 2.64 -12.82 -8.92
C PHE A 95 2.48 -13.98 -7.93
N ARG A 96 1.74 -15.02 -8.30
CA ARG A 96 1.60 -16.27 -7.54
C ARG A 96 2.71 -17.27 -7.82
N VAL A 97 3.52 -17.00 -8.85
CA VAL A 97 4.67 -17.81 -9.24
C VAL A 97 5.95 -17.14 -8.73
N ARG A 98 6.81 -17.89 -8.07
CA ARG A 98 8.01 -17.33 -7.43
C ARG A 98 9.16 -17.06 -8.40
N THR A 99 9.20 -17.80 -9.51
CA THR A 99 10.30 -17.71 -10.46
C THR A 99 9.77 -17.83 -11.90
N PRO A 100 10.05 -16.87 -12.80
CA PRO A 100 10.75 -15.61 -12.52
C PRO A 100 9.93 -14.67 -11.63
N ARG A 101 10.62 -13.78 -10.91
CA ARG A 101 9.98 -12.80 -10.03
C ARG A 101 9.23 -11.75 -10.86
N ALA A 102 7.93 -11.64 -10.62
CA ALA A 102 7.11 -10.66 -11.34
C ALA A 102 7.30 -9.24 -10.77
N THR A 103 7.23 -8.24 -11.63
CA THR A 103 7.34 -6.83 -11.25
C THR A 103 6.00 -6.12 -11.45
N LEU A 104 5.52 -5.46 -10.38
CA LEU A 104 4.44 -4.49 -10.49
C LEU A 104 5.02 -3.08 -10.56
N TRP A 105 4.62 -2.32 -11.58
CA TRP A 105 5.00 -0.92 -11.73
C TRP A 105 3.82 0.00 -11.42
N GLU A 106 3.95 0.82 -10.38
CA GLU A 106 2.97 1.84 -9.99
C GLU A 106 3.48 3.23 -10.37
N ILE A 107 2.70 3.95 -11.17
CA ILE A 107 2.95 5.35 -11.51
C ILE A 107 2.14 6.22 -10.55
N GLY A 108 2.82 7.04 -9.74
CA GLY A 108 2.16 7.91 -8.77
C GLY A 108 1.82 7.22 -7.46
N GLY A 109 2.71 6.38 -6.91
CA GLY A 109 2.49 5.54 -5.71
C GLY A 109 2.14 6.27 -4.40
N GLY A 110 1.99 7.59 -4.44
CA GLY A 110 1.51 8.40 -3.32
C GLY A 110 2.35 8.20 -2.06
N TRP A 111 1.71 7.82 -0.96
CA TRP A 111 2.38 7.57 0.32
C TRP A 111 2.84 6.11 0.52
N GLY A 112 2.72 5.26 -0.52
CA GLY A 112 3.14 3.87 -0.47
C GLY A 112 2.10 2.88 0.07
N GLY A 113 0.85 3.31 0.25
CA GLY A 113 -0.19 2.48 0.85
C GLY A 113 -0.56 1.26 0.00
N PHE A 114 -0.71 1.44 -1.32
CA PHE A 114 -1.00 0.32 -2.19
C PHE A 114 0.21 -0.62 -2.33
N ALA A 115 1.42 -0.07 -2.36
CA ALA A 115 2.63 -0.88 -2.36
C ALA A 115 2.74 -1.77 -1.12
N HIS A 116 2.44 -1.25 0.08
CA HIS A 116 2.33 -2.06 1.29
C HIS A 116 1.27 -3.16 1.14
N TYR A 117 0.06 -2.79 0.67
CA TYR A 117 -1.05 -3.71 0.46
C TYR A 117 -0.67 -4.86 -0.48
N PHE A 118 -0.10 -4.51 -1.63
CA PHE A 118 0.30 -5.46 -2.65
C PHE A 118 1.42 -6.40 -2.19
N LYS A 119 2.47 -5.85 -1.56
CA LYS A 119 3.58 -6.67 -1.03
C LYS A 119 3.15 -7.60 0.12
N THR A 120 2.10 -7.25 0.85
CA THR A 120 1.52 -8.16 1.86
C THR A 120 0.85 -9.37 1.19
N LEU A 121 0.20 -9.17 0.04
CA LEU A 121 -0.40 -10.27 -0.75
C LEU A 121 0.65 -11.08 -1.52
N PHE A 122 1.65 -10.40 -2.09
CA PHE A 122 2.65 -10.98 -2.98
C PHE A 122 4.07 -10.63 -2.51
N PRO A 123 4.55 -11.25 -1.44
CA PRO A 123 5.83 -10.91 -0.82
C PRO A 123 7.03 -11.14 -1.75
N ASP A 124 6.91 -12.08 -2.68
CA ASP A 124 7.98 -12.40 -3.64
C ASP A 124 8.01 -11.47 -4.88
N ALA A 125 7.06 -10.54 -5.03
CA ALA A 125 7.04 -9.59 -6.15
C ALA A 125 8.09 -8.49 -5.99
N THR A 126 8.64 -7.97 -7.09
CA THR A 126 9.32 -6.68 -7.12
C THR A 126 8.30 -5.57 -7.32
N TYR A 127 8.36 -4.51 -6.52
CA TYR A 127 7.45 -3.37 -6.60
C TYR A 127 8.19 -2.11 -6.99
N LEU A 128 7.95 -1.60 -8.21
CA LEU A 128 8.54 -0.37 -8.73
C LEU A 128 7.56 0.80 -8.55
N ILE A 129 8.01 1.86 -7.92
CA ILE A 129 7.25 3.12 -7.77
C ILE A 129 7.96 4.22 -8.54
N THR A 130 7.23 4.88 -9.45
CA THR A 130 7.68 6.13 -10.07
C THR A 130 6.76 7.27 -9.67
N ALA A 131 7.34 8.34 -9.13
CA ALA A 131 6.59 9.50 -8.65
C ALA A 131 7.51 10.73 -8.51
N PRO A 132 6.96 11.94 -8.34
CA PRO A 132 7.77 13.10 -7.96
C PRO A 132 8.60 12.85 -6.69
N PRO A 133 9.82 13.39 -6.58
CA PRO A 133 10.76 13.08 -5.49
C PRO A 133 10.19 13.23 -4.08
N ALA A 134 9.35 14.22 -3.84
CA ALA A 134 8.72 14.43 -2.54
C ALA A 134 7.78 13.28 -2.14
N LEU A 135 7.08 12.67 -3.10
CA LEU A 135 6.21 11.51 -2.86
C LEU A 135 7.03 10.23 -2.73
N LEU A 136 8.13 10.09 -3.49
CA LEU A 136 9.06 8.96 -3.33
C LEU A 136 9.69 8.94 -1.93
N LEU A 137 10.08 10.11 -1.41
CA LEU A 137 10.61 10.21 -0.04
C LEU A 137 9.58 9.72 0.99
N LEU A 138 8.32 10.12 0.83
CA LEU A 138 7.24 9.72 1.73
C LEU A 138 6.98 8.21 1.67
N SER A 139 6.80 7.66 0.47
CA SER A 139 6.53 6.24 0.28
C SER A 139 7.72 5.36 0.68
N ALA A 140 8.96 5.76 0.35
CA ALA A 140 10.16 5.04 0.75
C ALA A 140 10.31 4.99 2.28
N THR A 141 10.16 6.13 2.96
CA THR A 141 10.25 6.19 4.43
C THR A 141 9.22 5.26 5.08
N TYR A 142 7.99 5.28 4.60
CA TYR A 142 6.92 4.42 5.08
C TYR A 142 7.22 2.94 4.87
N LEU A 143 7.58 2.55 3.63
CA LEU A 143 7.83 1.16 3.27
C LEU A 143 9.09 0.58 3.94
N MET A 144 10.18 1.35 4.02
CA MET A 144 11.41 0.93 4.73
C MET A 144 11.16 0.73 6.23
N THR A 145 10.19 1.42 6.80
CA THR A 145 9.85 1.23 8.22
C THR A 145 8.98 -0.01 8.43
N LEU A 146 8.07 -0.32 7.49
CA LEU A 146 7.22 -1.51 7.56
C LEU A 146 7.92 -2.80 7.16
N PHE A 147 8.87 -2.71 6.24
CA PHE A 147 9.62 -3.85 5.71
C PHE A 147 11.14 -3.66 5.94
N PRO A 148 11.62 -3.70 7.19
CA PRO A 148 13.00 -3.35 7.52
C PRO A 148 14.04 -4.30 6.90
N ASP A 149 13.64 -5.52 6.57
CA ASP A 149 14.51 -6.55 6.00
C ASP A 149 14.43 -6.63 4.46
N ALA A 150 13.56 -5.82 3.84
CA ALA A 150 13.40 -5.80 2.39
C ALA A 150 14.56 -5.11 1.68
N GLN A 151 14.82 -5.52 0.43
CA GLN A 151 15.83 -4.92 -0.44
C GLN A 151 15.26 -3.73 -1.20
N PHE A 152 15.81 -2.53 -0.95
CA PHE A 152 15.40 -1.27 -1.54
C PHE A 152 16.40 -0.79 -2.58
N ARG A 153 15.91 -0.31 -3.72
CA ARG A 153 16.71 0.27 -4.79
C ARG A 153 16.19 1.66 -5.17
N PHE A 154 17.09 2.62 -5.26
CA PHE A 154 16.78 3.99 -5.68
C PHE A 154 17.48 4.30 -7.00
N PHE A 155 16.75 4.86 -7.95
CA PHE A 155 17.32 5.29 -9.20
C PHE A 155 18.34 6.42 -8.99
N GLN A 156 19.51 6.27 -9.60
CA GLN A 156 20.57 7.27 -9.58
C GLN A 156 20.88 7.69 -11.01
N PRO A 157 20.67 8.96 -11.38
CA PRO A 157 20.96 9.43 -12.74
C PRO A 157 22.41 9.25 -13.19
N ALA A 158 23.35 9.24 -12.22
CA ALA A 158 24.77 9.06 -12.50
C ALA A 158 25.14 7.61 -12.91
N ASP A 159 24.33 6.63 -12.52
CA ASP A 159 24.54 5.21 -12.87
C ASP A 159 23.18 4.51 -13.11
N PRO A 160 22.56 4.75 -14.27
CA PRO A 160 21.27 4.12 -14.61
C PRO A 160 21.35 2.60 -14.73
N ALA A 161 22.50 2.06 -15.10
CA ALA A 161 22.68 0.62 -15.29
C ALA A 161 22.63 -0.14 -13.96
N ALA A 162 23.15 0.43 -12.88
CA ALA A 162 23.09 -0.14 -11.55
C ALA A 162 21.65 -0.31 -11.03
N PHE A 163 20.70 0.45 -11.57
CA PHE A 163 19.28 0.35 -11.16
C PHE A 163 18.67 -1.02 -11.50
N MET A 164 19.06 -1.61 -12.61
CA MET A 164 18.55 -2.90 -13.09
C MET A 164 19.41 -4.11 -12.65
N HIS A 165 20.54 -3.86 -12.00
CA HIS A 165 21.44 -4.93 -11.56
C HIS A 165 20.77 -5.79 -10.47
N ASP A 166 20.88 -7.12 -10.57
CA ASP A 166 20.30 -8.09 -9.62
C ASP A 166 18.81 -7.82 -9.31
N TRP A 167 18.04 -7.47 -10.36
CA TRP A 167 16.64 -7.07 -10.23
C TRP A 167 15.77 -8.08 -9.47
N ASP A 168 16.05 -9.36 -9.64
CA ASP A 168 15.32 -10.45 -9.00
C ASP A 168 15.52 -10.49 -7.46
N THR A 169 16.46 -9.73 -6.93
CA THR A 169 16.69 -9.61 -5.48
C THR A 169 15.97 -8.41 -4.85
N ILE A 170 15.42 -7.51 -5.68
CA ILE A 170 14.86 -6.24 -5.23
C ILE A 170 13.39 -6.40 -4.83
N ASP A 171 13.05 -5.94 -3.62
CA ASP A 171 11.68 -5.91 -3.13
C ASP A 171 10.96 -4.63 -3.54
N PHE A 172 11.63 -3.48 -3.39
CA PHE A 172 11.09 -2.17 -3.75
C PHE A 172 12.12 -1.37 -4.54
N ALA A 173 11.67 -0.80 -5.66
CA ALA A 173 12.45 0.12 -6.48
C ALA A 173 11.74 1.47 -6.61
N PHE A 174 12.50 2.57 -6.64
CA PHE A 174 12.01 3.94 -6.69
C PHE A 174 12.74 4.72 -7.80
N ALA A 175 11.96 5.34 -8.72
CA ALA A 175 12.48 6.10 -9.84
C ALA A 175 11.68 7.37 -10.15
#